data_a8e27e03a1f6115a64cf3cee46d5321f
#
_entry.id   a8e27e03a1f6115a64cf3cee46d5321f
#
_cell.length_a   1.000
_cell.length_b   1.000
_cell.length_c   1.000
_cell.angle_alpha   90.00
_cell.angle_beta   90.00
_cell.angle_gamma   90.00
#
_symmetry.space_group_name_H-M   'P 1'
#
loop_
_entity.id
_entity.type
_entity.pdbx_description
1 polymer ?
#
loop_
_entity_poly.entity_id
_entity_poly.type
_entity_poly.pdbx_seq_one_letter_code
_entity_poly.pdbx_strand_id
1 'polypeptide(L)'
;MLFLKEMNFEDAKKEYIAITSIPKDENGFENKFYNVSFEEFVNGIIPTCEKQSKGIDLKPNRVPQNYYFLWDDDEIVGLFKVRKKLNDSLREGAGHIGYGIIKKYRNRGYATRGLKLVIELIKDEIEEDEIYISVNKDNPYSLKTQLNCGAYIFNENEDHYFTRIKI
;
A
#
# COMPACT_ATOMS: atom_id res chain seq x y z
N MET A 1 19.79 0.02 4.39
CA MET A 1 18.82 0.27 5.52
C MET A 1 17.42 0.33 4.92
N LEU A 2 16.45 -0.39 5.51
CA LEU A 2 15.08 -0.42 5.00
C LEU A 2 14.26 0.72 5.61
N PHE A 3 13.58 1.52 4.78
CA PHE A 3 12.75 2.63 5.22
C PHE A 3 11.60 2.92 4.23
N LEU A 4 10.59 3.65 4.71
CA LEU A 4 9.49 4.16 3.89
C LEU A 4 9.74 5.63 3.56
N LYS A 5 9.50 6.00 2.30
CA LYS A 5 9.49 7.40 1.85
C LYS A 5 8.23 7.65 1.02
N GLU A 6 7.51 8.72 1.36
CA GLU A 6 6.31 9.10 0.61
C GLU A 6 6.68 9.53 -0.82
N MET A 7 5.80 9.22 -1.77
CA MET A 7 5.94 9.65 -3.17
C MET A 7 6.27 11.15 -3.27
N ASN A 8 7.29 11.50 -4.03
CA ASN A 8 7.79 12.87 -4.10
C ASN A 8 8.47 13.19 -5.44
N PHE A 9 8.73 14.47 -5.69
CA PHE A 9 9.39 14.94 -6.92
C PHE A 9 10.90 14.65 -6.97
N GLU A 10 11.57 14.62 -5.83
CA GLU A 10 13.05 14.45 -5.79
C GLU A 10 13.46 13.09 -6.31
N ASP A 11 12.68 12.05 -5.98
CA ASP A 11 12.92 10.66 -6.34
C ASP A 11 12.15 10.22 -7.59
N ALA A 12 11.47 11.14 -8.28
CA ALA A 12 10.51 10.84 -9.34
C ALA A 12 11.02 9.84 -10.40
N LYS A 13 12.30 9.88 -10.76
CA LYS A 13 12.87 8.93 -11.74
C LYS A 13 12.88 7.50 -11.21
N LYS A 14 13.33 7.31 -9.96
CA LYS A 14 13.38 5.98 -9.32
C LYS A 14 11.96 5.48 -9.03
N GLU A 15 11.09 6.35 -8.55
CA GLU A 15 9.68 6.04 -8.27
C GLU A 15 8.92 5.65 -9.53
N TYR A 16 9.13 6.35 -10.64
CA TYR A 16 8.54 6.01 -11.94
C TYR A 16 8.96 4.61 -12.42
N ILE A 17 10.26 4.30 -12.38
CA ILE A 17 10.78 2.99 -12.76
C ILE A 17 10.16 1.90 -11.85
N ALA A 18 10.06 2.15 -10.57
CA ALA A 18 9.49 1.22 -9.61
C ALA A 18 8.00 0.97 -9.87
N ILE A 19 7.21 2.04 -10.00
CA ILE A 19 5.75 1.93 -10.13
C ILE A 19 5.35 1.29 -11.47
N THR A 20 6.05 1.60 -12.57
CA THR A 20 5.80 1.03 -13.88
C THR A 20 6.30 -0.41 -14.02
N SER A 21 7.17 -0.87 -13.11
CA SER A 21 7.60 -2.28 -13.04
C SER A 21 6.57 -3.20 -12.37
N ILE A 22 5.58 -2.64 -11.69
CA ILE A 22 4.49 -3.39 -11.06
C ILE A 22 3.33 -3.49 -12.06
N PRO A 23 2.83 -4.70 -12.40
CA PRO A 23 1.71 -4.86 -13.33
C PRO A 23 0.43 -4.15 -12.87
N LYS A 24 -0.53 -4.00 -13.80
CA LYS A 24 -1.84 -3.37 -13.54
C LYS A 24 -2.58 -4.02 -12.37
N ASP A 25 -2.58 -5.33 -12.34
CA ASP A 25 -3.12 -6.15 -11.27
C ASP A 25 -2.19 -7.34 -11.06
N GLU A 26 -1.77 -7.51 -9.83
CA GLU A 26 -0.97 -8.66 -9.45
C GLU A 26 -1.35 -9.11 -8.05
N ASN A 27 -1.98 -10.28 -7.97
CA ASN A 27 -2.40 -10.88 -6.71
C ASN A 27 -3.33 -9.97 -5.88
N GLY A 28 -4.20 -9.19 -6.55
CA GLY A 28 -5.13 -8.27 -5.90
C GLY A 28 -4.57 -6.90 -5.53
N PHE A 29 -3.28 -6.62 -5.80
CA PHE A 29 -2.75 -5.27 -5.74
C PHE A 29 -2.98 -4.56 -7.07
N GLU A 30 -3.92 -3.60 -7.10
CA GLU A 30 -4.23 -2.79 -8.27
C GLU A 30 -3.27 -1.61 -8.39
N ASN A 31 -2.45 -1.62 -9.45
CA ASN A 31 -1.58 -0.51 -9.83
C ASN A 31 -2.22 0.33 -10.93
N LYS A 32 -2.77 1.48 -10.57
CA LYS A 32 -3.40 2.42 -11.51
C LYS A 32 -2.39 3.15 -12.42
N PHE A 33 -1.12 3.10 -12.10
CA PHE A 33 -0.07 3.87 -12.75
C PHE A 33 0.87 3.02 -13.61
N TYR A 34 0.51 1.76 -13.86
CA TYR A 34 1.39 0.80 -14.55
C TYR A 34 1.79 1.19 -15.98
N ASN A 35 0.99 2.02 -16.64
CA ASN A 35 1.16 2.37 -18.07
C ASN A 35 1.19 3.89 -18.31
N VAL A 36 1.62 4.67 -17.34
CA VAL A 36 1.75 6.12 -17.48
C VAL A 36 3.11 6.49 -18.07
N SER A 37 3.17 7.61 -18.79
CA SER A 37 4.45 8.20 -19.20
C SER A 37 5.15 8.87 -18.02
N PHE A 38 6.45 9.11 -18.15
CA PHE A 38 7.20 9.87 -17.13
C PHE A 38 6.67 11.29 -16.95
N GLU A 39 6.29 11.93 -18.05
CA GLU A 39 5.70 13.26 -18.03
C GLU A 39 4.37 13.29 -17.28
N GLU A 40 3.46 12.33 -17.53
CA GLU A 40 2.21 12.18 -16.78
C GLU A 40 2.46 11.88 -15.31
N PHE A 41 3.47 11.08 -15.00
CA PHE A 41 3.83 10.75 -13.62
C PHE A 41 4.25 12.01 -12.86
N VAL A 42 5.19 12.79 -13.40
CA VAL A 42 5.72 13.99 -12.75
C VAL A 42 4.71 15.13 -12.70
N ASN A 43 4.03 15.43 -13.80
CA ASN A 43 3.17 16.61 -13.93
C ASN A 43 1.72 16.35 -13.49
N GLY A 44 1.28 15.11 -13.44
CA GLY A 44 -0.10 14.73 -13.11
C GLY A 44 -0.22 13.90 -11.83
N ILE A 45 0.47 12.75 -11.77
CA ILE A 45 0.27 11.78 -10.69
C ILE A 45 0.84 12.25 -9.37
N ILE A 46 2.10 12.66 -9.30
CA ILE A 46 2.72 13.14 -8.05
C ILE A 46 1.91 14.29 -7.44
N PRO A 47 1.58 15.38 -8.19
CA PRO A 47 0.78 16.48 -7.63
C PRO A 47 -0.63 16.04 -7.19
N THR A 48 -1.26 15.13 -7.93
CA THR A 48 -2.58 14.60 -7.57
C THR A 48 -2.52 13.77 -6.29
N CYS A 49 -1.54 12.88 -6.16
CA CYS A 49 -1.35 12.08 -4.95
C CYS A 49 -1.05 12.95 -3.74
N GLU A 50 -0.23 13.99 -3.89
CA GLU A 50 0.06 14.96 -2.83
C GLU A 50 -1.22 15.69 -2.36
N LYS A 51 -2.08 16.15 -3.27
CA LYS A 51 -3.37 16.75 -2.91
C LYS A 51 -4.29 15.76 -2.20
N GLN A 52 -4.41 14.56 -2.74
CA GLN A 52 -5.29 13.51 -2.18
C GLN A 52 -4.83 13.06 -0.79
N SER A 53 -3.53 13.01 -0.52
CA SER A 53 -3.01 12.68 0.80
C SER A 53 -3.41 13.71 1.87
N LYS A 54 -3.61 14.97 1.44
CA LYS A 54 -4.09 16.08 2.28
C LYS A 54 -5.61 16.22 2.31
N GLY A 55 -6.36 15.34 1.65
CA GLY A 55 -7.81 15.40 1.54
C GLY A 55 -8.32 16.46 0.56
N ILE A 56 -7.47 16.98 -0.32
CA ILE A 56 -7.81 18.02 -1.31
C ILE A 56 -8.25 17.36 -2.63
N ASP A 57 -9.30 17.89 -3.26
CA ASP A 57 -9.84 17.42 -4.55
C ASP A 57 -10.25 15.93 -4.55
N LEU A 58 -10.69 15.39 -3.41
CA LEU A 58 -11.18 14.04 -3.32
C LEU A 58 -12.53 13.88 -4.04
N LYS A 59 -12.67 12.83 -4.83
CA LYS A 59 -13.97 12.42 -5.38
C LYS A 59 -14.90 12.00 -4.23
N PRO A 60 -16.24 12.10 -4.42
CA PRO A 60 -17.21 11.60 -3.44
C PRO A 60 -16.88 10.16 -3.02
N ASN A 61 -17.08 9.85 -1.76
CA ASN A 61 -16.79 8.52 -1.16
C ASN A 61 -15.32 8.06 -1.24
N ARG A 62 -14.38 8.98 -1.42
CA ARG A 62 -12.95 8.69 -1.29
C ARG A 62 -12.40 9.25 0.02
N VAL A 63 -11.38 8.59 0.54
CA VAL A 63 -10.65 9.02 1.73
C VAL A 63 -9.24 9.46 1.34
N PRO A 64 -8.55 10.26 2.16
CA PRO A 64 -7.14 10.55 1.96
C PRO A 64 -6.31 9.27 1.88
N GLN A 65 -5.36 9.25 0.96
CA GLN A 65 -4.53 8.08 0.70
C GLN A 65 -3.11 8.52 0.38
N ASN A 66 -2.14 7.88 1.02
CA ASN A 66 -0.72 8.11 0.82
C ASN A 66 -0.09 6.92 0.08
N TYR A 67 0.90 7.20 -0.75
CA TYR A 67 1.74 6.19 -1.39
C TYR A 67 3.14 6.28 -0.80
N TYR A 68 3.62 5.18 -0.20
CA TYR A 68 4.96 5.06 0.36
C TYR A 68 5.75 4.04 -0.43
N PHE A 69 6.89 4.44 -0.96
CA PHE A 69 7.84 3.50 -1.51
C PHE A 69 8.68 2.89 -0.39
N LEU A 70 8.88 1.59 -0.48
CA LEU A 70 9.80 0.87 0.41
C LEU A 70 11.18 0.87 -0.22
N TRP A 71 12.11 1.50 0.44
CA TRP A 71 13.50 1.62 0.03
C TRP A 71 14.39 0.68 0.82
N ASP A 72 15.35 0.04 0.14
CA ASP A 72 16.49 -0.60 0.78
C ASP A 72 17.75 0.10 0.26
N ASP A 73 18.34 0.92 1.11
CA ASP A 73 19.37 1.91 0.77
C ASP A 73 18.92 2.79 -0.42
N ASP A 74 19.52 2.62 -1.58
CA ASP A 74 19.24 3.44 -2.78
C ASP A 74 18.22 2.83 -3.75
N GLU A 75 17.67 1.65 -3.43
CA GLU A 75 16.78 0.92 -4.32
C GLU A 75 15.34 0.84 -3.78
N ILE A 76 14.36 1.08 -4.65
CA ILE A 76 12.96 0.85 -4.33
C ILE A 76 12.63 -0.63 -4.55
N VAL A 77 12.14 -1.28 -3.50
CA VAL A 77 11.82 -2.71 -3.50
C VAL A 77 10.32 -3.01 -3.44
N GLY A 78 9.50 -2.02 -3.09
CA GLY A 78 8.05 -2.18 -3.00
C GLY A 78 7.29 -0.87 -2.86
N LEU A 79 5.97 -0.98 -2.85
CA LEU A 79 5.03 0.13 -2.74
C LEU A 79 3.95 -0.23 -1.72
N PHE A 80 3.61 0.72 -0.85
CA PHE A 80 2.51 0.65 0.11
C PHE A 80 1.51 1.78 -0.15
N LYS A 81 0.26 1.43 -0.22
CA LYS A 81 -0.89 2.32 -0.31
C LYS A 81 -1.54 2.38 1.06
N VAL A 82 -1.57 3.54 1.68
CA VAL A 82 -1.95 3.70 3.08
C VAL A 82 -3.12 4.67 3.22
N ARG A 83 -4.13 4.28 3.98
CA ARG A 83 -5.29 5.08 4.35
C ARG A 83 -5.37 5.14 5.87
N LYS A 84 -5.31 6.34 6.44
CA LYS A 84 -5.42 6.57 7.89
C LYS A 84 -6.86 6.73 8.35
N LYS A 85 -7.79 6.97 7.42
CA LYS A 85 -9.23 7.03 7.63
C LYS A 85 -9.94 6.05 6.73
N LEU A 86 -10.98 5.42 7.23
CA LEU A 86 -11.82 4.51 6.46
C LEU A 86 -13.24 5.04 6.35
N ASN A 87 -13.87 4.80 5.21
CA ASN A 87 -15.32 4.82 5.06
C ASN A 87 -15.88 3.41 5.20
N ASP A 88 -17.20 3.25 5.19
CA ASP A 88 -17.85 1.95 5.40
C ASP A 88 -17.41 0.90 4.36
N SER A 89 -17.31 1.30 3.10
CA SER A 89 -16.84 0.41 2.02
C SER A 89 -15.42 -0.10 2.24
N LEU A 90 -14.53 0.72 2.78
CA LEU A 90 -13.15 0.33 3.10
C LEU A 90 -13.07 -0.52 4.38
N ARG A 91 -13.94 -0.25 5.37
CA ARG A 91 -14.03 -1.09 6.58
C ARG A 91 -14.47 -2.52 6.25
N GLU A 92 -15.39 -2.65 5.31
CA GLU A 92 -15.88 -3.94 4.83
C GLU A 92 -15.02 -4.57 3.73
N GLY A 93 -14.07 -3.82 3.17
CA GLY A 93 -13.27 -4.21 2.01
C GLY A 93 -11.76 -4.08 2.22
N ALA A 94 -11.14 -3.19 1.45
CA ALA A 94 -9.69 -3.11 1.32
C ALA A 94 -8.92 -2.66 2.58
N GLY A 95 -9.58 -2.02 3.54
CA GLY A 95 -8.97 -1.57 4.78
C GLY A 95 -7.93 -0.46 4.61
N HIS A 96 -6.99 -0.41 5.58
CA HIS A 96 -5.99 0.65 5.69
C HIS A 96 -4.81 0.49 4.72
N ILE A 97 -4.40 -0.74 4.40
CA ILE A 97 -3.12 -1.00 3.75
C ILE A 97 -3.29 -1.92 2.53
N GLY A 98 -2.80 -1.47 1.38
CA GLY A 98 -2.53 -2.30 0.22
C GLY A 98 -1.04 -2.23 -0.12
N TYR A 99 -0.44 -3.33 -0.58
CA TYR A 99 0.99 -3.33 -0.89
C TYR A 99 1.37 -4.32 -1.99
N GLY A 100 2.50 -4.01 -2.64
CA GLY A 100 3.13 -4.87 -3.63
C GLY A 100 4.64 -4.78 -3.54
N ILE A 101 5.31 -5.93 -3.67
CA ILE A 101 6.77 -6.02 -3.77
C ILE A 101 7.15 -6.26 -5.22
N ILE A 102 8.09 -5.48 -5.72
CA ILE A 102 8.62 -5.61 -7.08
C ILE A 102 9.16 -7.03 -7.27
N LYS A 103 8.78 -7.68 -8.37
CA LYS A 103 8.97 -9.11 -8.62
C LYS A 103 10.40 -9.60 -8.33
N LYS A 104 11.43 -8.86 -8.78
CA LYS A 104 12.85 -9.24 -8.58
C LYS A 104 13.31 -9.25 -7.11
N TYR A 105 12.53 -8.62 -6.20
CA TYR A 105 12.86 -8.53 -4.78
C TYR A 105 12.01 -9.43 -3.88
N ARG A 106 11.10 -10.24 -4.43
CA ARG A 106 10.24 -11.15 -3.66
C ARG A 106 11.04 -12.25 -2.98
N ASN A 107 10.42 -12.90 -2.01
CA ASN A 107 11.00 -14.00 -1.21
C ASN A 107 12.25 -13.61 -0.39
N ARG A 108 12.44 -12.30 -0.11
CA ARG A 108 13.53 -11.76 0.70
C ARG A 108 13.04 -11.09 2.00
N GLY A 109 11.80 -11.33 2.38
CA GLY A 109 11.19 -10.77 3.60
C GLY A 109 10.83 -9.29 3.55
N TYR A 110 10.93 -8.63 2.39
CA TYR A 110 10.61 -7.19 2.26
C TYR A 110 9.15 -6.88 2.59
N ALA A 111 8.20 -7.71 2.17
CA ALA A 111 6.79 -7.50 2.47
C ALA A 111 6.52 -7.44 3.99
N THR A 112 7.05 -8.41 4.74
CA THR A 112 6.89 -8.48 6.20
C THR A 112 7.56 -7.30 6.90
N ARG A 113 8.80 -6.98 6.52
CA ARG A 113 9.53 -5.84 7.12
C ARG A 113 8.88 -4.51 6.77
N GLY A 114 8.47 -4.33 5.51
CA GLY A 114 7.78 -3.13 5.06
C GLY A 114 6.42 -2.95 5.73
N LEU A 115 5.62 -4.03 5.86
CA LEU A 115 4.34 -3.98 6.56
C LEU A 115 4.51 -3.58 8.03
N LYS A 116 5.53 -4.09 8.73
CA LYS A 116 5.85 -3.66 10.11
C LYS A 116 6.16 -2.17 10.19
N LEU A 117 6.92 -1.63 9.23
CA LEU A 117 7.18 -0.18 9.17
C LEU A 117 5.90 0.64 8.96
N VAL A 118 4.97 0.16 8.12
CA VAL A 118 3.69 0.85 7.90
C VAL A 118 2.82 0.78 9.16
N ILE A 119 2.76 -0.37 9.85
CA ILE A 119 2.04 -0.51 11.12
C ILE A 119 2.53 0.51 12.14
N GLU A 120 3.85 0.61 12.34
CA GLU A 120 4.44 1.61 13.24
C GLU A 120 4.13 3.05 12.82
N LEU A 121 4.06 3.30 11.51
CA LEU A 121 3.76 4.63 10.96
C LEU A 121 2.33 5.09 11.28
N ILE A 122 1.34 4.17 11.27
CA ILE A 122 -0.08 4.56 11.31
C ILE A 122 -0.80 4.21 12.61
N LYS A 123 -0.24 3.37 13.47
CA LYS A 123 -0.91 2.85 14.67
C LYS A 123 -1.49 3.92 15.60
N ASP A 124 -0.82 5.07 15.70
CA ASP A 124 -1.24 6.18 16.54
C ASP A 124 -2.06 7.25 15.78
N GLU A 125 -2.33 7.04 14.48
CA GLU A 125 -3.00 8.02 13.62
C GLU A 125 -4.35 7.54 13.08
N ILE A 126 -4.70 6.28 13.23
CA ILE A 126 -5.98 5.73 12.79
C ILE A 126 -7.03 5.85 13.89
N GLU A 127 -8.32 5.86 13.50
CA GLU A 127 -9.45 5.99 14.43
C GLU A 127 -9.90 4.63 14.98
N GLU A 128 -9.59 3.54 14.29
CA GLU A 128 -9.92 2.17 14.64
C GLU A 128 -8.93 1.62 15.68
N ASP A 129 -9.40 0.71 16.55
CA ASP A 129 -8.56 0.01 17.53
C ASP A 129 -7.68 -1.08 16.90
N GLU A 130 -7.86 -1.32 15.62
CA GLU A 130 -7.16 -2.36 14.86
C GLU A 130 -6.86 -1.87 13.44
N ILE A 131 -5.78 -2.35 12.85
CA ILE A 131 -5.49 -2.14 11.44
C ILE A 131 -6.25 -3.18 10.61
N TYR A 132 -7.02 -2.72 9.63
CA TYR A 132 -7.84 -3.53 8.73
C TYR A 132 -7.09 -3.76 7.42
N ILE A 133 -7.00 -5.02 6.99
CA ILE A 133 -6.39 -5.40 5.71
C ILE A 133 -7.24 -6.50 5.07
N SER A 134 -7.25 -6.58 3.75
CA SER A 134 -7.82 -7.72 3.04
C SER A 134 -6.77 -8.40 2.16
N VAL A 135 -6.99 -9.66 1.85
CA VAL A 135 -6.12 -10.44 0.98
C VAL A 135 -6.93 -11.46 0.19
N ASN A 136 -6.61 -11.62 -1.10
CA ASN A 136 -7.23 -12.64 -1.94
C ASN A 136 -6.86 -14.04 -1.41
N LYS A 137 -7.83 -14.96 -1.42
CA LYS A 137 -7.62 -16.35 -0.97
C LYS A 137 -6.59 -17.11 -1.81
N ASP A 138 -6.41 -16.71 -3.06
CA ASP A 138 -5.39 -17.26 -3.96
C ASP A 138 -3.99 -16.66 -3.77
N ASN A 139 -3.83 -15.73 -2.80
CA ASN A 139 -2.55 -15.12 -2.45
C ASN A 139 -2.04 -15.53 -1.05
N PRO A 140 -1.61 -16.78 -0.87
CA PRO A 140 -1.16 -17.29 0.42
C PRO A 140 0.11 -16.57 0.95
N TYR A 141 0.92 -16.02 0.05
CA TYR A 141 2.12 -15.27 0.44
C TYR A 141 1.79 -13.97 1.17
N SER A 142 0.77 -13.23 0.69
CA SER A 142 0.32 -12.02 1.36
C SER A 142 -0.36 -12.34 2.69
N LEU A 143 -1.18 -13.39 2.76
CA LEU A 143 -1.77 -13.84 4.02
C LEU A 143 -0.68 -14.18 5.04
N LYS A 144 0.32 -14.96 4.65
CA LYS A 144 1.47 -15.30 5.51
C LYS A 144 2.22 -14.06 5.99
N THR A 145 2.41 -13.07 5.11
CA THR A 145 3.02 -11.79 5.47
C THR A 145 2.24 -11.09 6.58
N GLN A 146 0.91 -11.01 6.45
CA GLN A 146 0.03 -10.36 7.43
C GLN A 146 0.06 -11.12 8.78
N LEU A 147 -0.05 -12.45 8.75
CA LEU A 147 0.03 -13.29 9.96
C LEU A 147 1.39 -13.12 10.68
N ASN A 148 2.49 -13.05 9.93
CA ASN A 148 3.83 -12.78 10.50
C ASN A 148 3.97 -11.36 11.11
N CYS A 149 3.04 -10.47 10.81
CA CYS A 149 2.96 -9.14 11.42
C CYS A 149 1.94 -9.06 12.56
N GLY A 150 1.42 -10.19 13.04
CA GLY A 150 0.48 -10.26 14.14
C GLY A 150 -1.00 -10.17 13.74
N ALA A 151 -1.29 -10.27 12.45
CA ALA A 151 -2.68 -10.32 12.00
C ALA A 151 -3.36 -11.64 12.37
N TYR A 152 -4.67 -11.56 12.52
CA TYR A 152 -5.56 -12.72 12.58
C TYR A 152 -6.67 -12.58 11.53
N ILE A 153 -7.26 -13.69 11.11
CA ILE A 153 -8.42 -13.69 10.20
C ILE A 153 -9.65 -13.32 11.03
N PHE A 154 -10.20 -12.13 10.75
CA PHE A 154 -11.41 -11.63 11.40
C PHE A 154 -12.67 -12.18 10.73
N ASN A 155 -12.68 -12.21 9.40
CA ASN A 155 -13.80 -12.65 8.58
C ASN A 155 -13.31 -13.12 7.21
N GLU A 156 -14.17 -13.77 6.44
CA GLU A 156 -13.90 -14.17 5.07
C GLU A 156 -15.17 -14.18 4.22
N ASN A 157 -15.00 -14.07 2.92
CA ASN A 157 -16.02 -14.32 1.92
C ASN A 157 -15.51 -15.36 0.90
N GLU A 158 -16.16 -15.46 -0.24
CA GLU A 158 -15.78 -16.42 -1.29
C GLU A 158 -14.35 -16.20 -1.79
N ASP A 159 -13.93 -14.94 -1.97
CA ASP A 159 -12.69 -14.56 -2.63
C ASP A 159 -11.61 -14.04 -1.68
N HIS A 160 -11.96 -13.54 -0.50
CA HIS A 160 -11.05 -12.80 0.38
C HIS A 160 -11.06 -13.29 1.82
N TYR A 161 -9.90 -13.15 2.48
CA TYR A 161 -9.78 -13.04 3.93
C TYR A 161 -9.72 -11.56 4.33
N PHE A 162 -10.45 -11.21 5.38
CA PHE A 162 -10.38 -9.91 6.05
C PHE A 162 -9.61 -10.09 7.34
N THR A 163 -8.45 -9.46 7.43
CA THR A 163 -7.54 -9.61 8.57
C THR A 163 -7.52 -8.35 9.43
N ARG A 164 -7.17 -8.52 10.70
CA ARG A 164 -7.02 -7.44 11.67
C ARG A 164 -5.67 -7.57 12.38
N ILE A 165 -5.06 -6.43 12.69
CA ILE A 165 -3.87 -6.34 13.53
C ILE A 165 -4.21 -5.43 14.70
N LYS A 166 -4.08 -5.92 15.92
CA LYS A 166 -4.26 -5.13 17.13
C LYS A 166 -3.12 -4.13 17.29
N ILE A 167 -3.43 -2.92 17.71
CA ILE A 167 -2.48 -1.83 17.95
C ILE A 167 -2.50 -1.37 19.40
#